data_3f51a0e849826c56771322be3ef9b690
#
_entry.id   3f51a0e849826c56771322be3ef9b690
#
_cell.length_a   1.000
_cell.length_b   1.000
_cell.length_c   1.000
_cell.angle_alpha   90.00
_cell.angle_beta   90.00
_cell.angle_gamma   90.00
#
_symmetry.space_group_name_H-M   'P 1'
#
loop_
_entity.id
_entity.type
_entity.pdbx_description
1 polymer ?
#
loop_
_entity_poly.entity_id
_entity_poly.type
_entity_poly.pdbx_seq_one_letter_code
_entity_poly.pdbx_strand_id
1 'polypeptide(L)'
;MPQTVIPYLTIKGAAEAIEFYKKAFGATENSRMPAQDGKRIMHADLTVKGGSLFLSDDFPEHGGSAAPAPGSTPPVAVALALDAPADVDGTYKQAIAAGAKGELAPEDTFWNARFAMLIDPFGHRWMLNAQLPEKK
;
A
#
# COMPACT_ATOMS: atom_id res chain seq x y z
N MET A 1 19.22 0.94 8.88
CA MET A 1 18.49 1.07 10.16
C MET A 1 17.18 0.34 10.08
N PRO A 2 16.83 -0.43 11.11
CA PRO A 2 15.51 -1.06 11.15
C PRO A 2 14.41 0.00 11.17
N GLN A 3 13.33 -0.30 10.53
CA GLN A 3 12.14 0.53 10.51
C GLN A 3 11.40 0.33 11.84
N THR A 4 11.12 1.41 12.55
CA THR A 4 10.46 1.33 13.87
C THR A 4 8.94 1.40 13.77
N VAL A 5 8.42 2.13 12.79
CA VAL A 5 6.97 2.19 12.53
C VAL A 5 6.68 1.41 11.26
N ILE A 6 5.87 0.38 11.37
CA ILE A 6 5.57 -0.50 10.25
C ILE A 6 4.06 -0.53 10.08
N PRO A 7 3.54 -0.14 8.91
CA PRO A 7 2.11 -0.30 8.64
C PRO A 7 1.73 -1.77 8.70
N TYR A 8 0.59 -2.05 9.32
CA TYR A 8 0.04 -3.39 9.40
C TYR A 8 -1.38 -3.34 8.86
N LEU A 9 -1.58 -3.92 7.70
CA LEU A 9 -2.87 -3.86 7.02
C LEU A 9 -3.69 -5.11 7.32
N THR A 10 -4.95 -4.90 7.66
CA THR A 10 -5.93 -5.99 7.74
C THR A 10 -6.70 -6.01 6.45
N ILE A 11 -6.74 -7.15 5.80
CA ILE A 11 -7.21 -7.25 4.41
C ILE A 11 -8.16 -8.44 4.28
N LYS A 12 -9.21 -8.26 3.51
CA LYS A 12 -10.05 -9.38 3.09
C LYS A 12 -9.48 -9.89 1.78
N GLY A 13 -8.82 -11.06 1.82
CA GLY A 13 -8.13 -11.60 0.66
C GLY A 13 -6.65 -11.26 0.64
N ALA A 14 -5.93 -11.56 1.72
CA ALA A 14 -4.51 -11.20 1.85
C ALA A 14 -3.64 -11.83 0.75
N ALA A 15 -3.92 -13.06 0.33
CA ALA A 15 -3.14 -13.70 -0.73
C ALA A 15 -3.22 -12.93 -2.04
N GLU A 16 -4.43 -12.50 -2.42
CA GLU A 16 -4.64 -11.68 -3.62
C GLU A 16 -4.00 -10.31 -3.46
N ALA A 17 -4.04 -9.76 -2.25
CA ALA A 17 -3.44 -8.46 -1.98
C ALA A 17 -1.92 -8.49 -2.18
N ILE A 18 -1.27 -9.55 -1.73
CA ILE A 18 0.18 -9.72 -1.93
C ILE A 18 0.51 -9.68 -3.43
N GLU A 19 -0.25 -10.41 -4.25
CA GLU A 19 -0.03 -10.40 -5.69
C GLU A 19 -0.29 -9.03 -6.30
N PHE A 20 -1.30 -8.31 -5.80
CA PHE A 20 -1.55 -6.94 -6.24
C PHE A 20 -0.36 -6.02 -5.92
N TYR A 21 0.14 -6.07 -4.69
CA TYR A 21 1.25 -5.20 -4.28
C TYR A 21 2.53 -5.50 -5.05
N LYS A 22 2.76 -6.75 -5.43
CA LYS A 22 3.87 -7.10 -6.31
C LYS A 22 3.73 -6.43 -7.67
N LYS A 23 2.54 -6.46 -8.26
CA LYS A 23 2.28 -5.86 -9.57
C LYS A 23 2.25 -4.33 -9.52
N ALA A 24 1.58 -3.79 -8.51
CA ALA A 24 1.36 -2.35 -8.41
C ALA A 24 2.61 -1.59 -7.98
N PHE A 25 3.34 -2.11 -7.01
CA PHE A 25 4.43 -1.38 -6.37
C PHE A 25 5.78 -2.09 -6.44
N GLY A 26 5.84 -3.24 -7.09
CA GLY A 26 7.08 -4.02 -7.15
C GLY A 26 7.45 -4.65 -5.81
N ALA A 27 6.46 -4.95 -4.97
CA ALA A 27 6.71 -5.52 -3.64
C ALA A 27 7.38 -6.88 -3.72
N THR A 28 8.20 -7.17 -2.71
CA THR A 28 8.81 -8.49 -2.51
C THR A 28 8.19 -9.12 -1.27
N GLU A 29 7.77 -10.37 -1.39
CA GLU A 29 7.27 -11.12 -0.25
C GLU A 29 8.45 -11.76 0.47
N ASN A 30 8.66 -11.39 1.74
CA ASN A 30 9.77 -11.92 2.53
C ASN A 30 9.36 -13.17 3.31
N SER A 31 8.14 -13.18 3.84
CA SER A 31 7.64 -14.34 4.58
C SER A 31 6.12 -14.33 4.59
N ARG A 32 5.55 -15.51 4.82
CA ARG A 32 4.11 -15.70 4.90
C ARG A 32 3.83 -16.81 5.91
N MET A 33 2.94 -16.55 6.86
CA MET A 33 2.48 -17.54 7.83
C MET A 33 1.02 -17.86 7.54
N PRO A 34 0.72 -19.08 7.04
CA PRO A 34 -0.69 -19.45 6.79
C PRO A 34 -1.43 -19.68 8.10
N ALA A 35 -2.75 -19.43 8.08
CA ALA A 35 -3.62 -19.77 9.18
C ALA A 35 -3.92 -21.27 9.19
N GLN A 36 -4.45 -21.76 10.31
CA GLN A 36 -4.77 -23.18 10.46
C GLN A 36 -5.84 -23.67 9.48
N ASP A 37 -6.70 -22.75 9.01
CA ASP A 37 -7.74 -23.10 8.05
C ASP A 37 -7.19 -23.40 6.63
N GLY A 38 -5.89 -23.13 6.41
CA GLY A 38 -5.25 -23.35 5.13
C GLY A 38 -5.66 -22.40 4.02
N LYS A 39 -6.48 -21.38 4.32
CA LYS A 39 -7.01 -20.42 3.34
C LYS A 39 -6.57 -19.01 3.61
N ARG A 40 -6.64 -18.58 4.88
CA ARG A 40 -6.27 -17.22 5.26
C ARG A 40 -4.79 -17.15 5.63
N ILE A 41 -4.25 -15.94 5.55
CA ILE A 41 -2.87 -15.65 5.95
C ILE A 41 -2.90 -14.98 7.31
N MET A 42 -2.21 -15.60 8.28
CA MET A 42 -2.11 -15.09 9.64
C MET A 42 -1.20 -13.86 9.68
N HIS A 43 -0.13 -13.86 8.90
CA HIS A 43 0.84 -12.78 8.85
C HIS A 43 1.67 -12.87 7.59
N ALA A 44 1.96 -11.73 6.98
CA ALA A 44 2.91 -11.65 5.89
C ALA A 44 3.77 -10.41 6.06
N ASP A 45 5.02 -10.52 5.61
CA ASP A 45 6.02 -9.47 5.64
C ASP A 45 6.46 -9.20 4.21
N LEU A 46 6.22 -7.98 3.74
CA LEU A 46 6.62 -7.53 2.41
C LEU A 46 7.63 -6.39 2.51
N THR A 47 8.44 -6.26 1.47
CA THR A 47 9.23 -5.06 1.24
C THR A 47 8.61 -4.29 0.10
N VAL A 48 8.26 -3.03 0.34
CA VAL A 48 7.64 -2.13 -0.66
C VAL A 48 8.49 -0.88 -0.76
N LYS A 49 9.12 -0.67 -1.91
CA LYS A 49 9.97 0.51 -2.14
C LYS A 49 11.01 0.71 -1.03
N GLY A 50 11.59 -0.40 -0.55
CA GLY A 50 12.64 -0.37 0.48
C GLY A 50 12.12 -0.33 1.91
N GLY A 51 10.83 -0.25 2.14
CA GLY A 51 10.23 -0.23 3.48
C GLY A 51 9.46 -1.50 3.77
N SER A 52 9.29 -1.81 5.06
CA SER A 52 8.51 -2.97 5.49
C SER A 52 7.03 -2.67 5.50
N LEU A 53 6.24 -3.63 5.08
CA LEU A 53 4.79 -3.61 5.15
C LEU A 53 4.34 -4.97 5.66
N PHE A 54 3.57 -4.98 6.75
CA PHE A 54 2.96 -6.21 7.27
C PHE A 54 1.49 -6.26 6.92
N LEU A 55 0.96 -7.46 6.77
CA LEU A 55 -0.48 -7.62 6.54
C LEU A 55 -0.95 -9.00 6.98
N SER A 56 -2.26 -9.10 7.16
CA SER A 56 -2.94 -10.36 7.44
C SER A 56 -4.34 -10.32 6.88
N ASP A 57 -4.95 -11.50 6.76
CA ASP A 57 -6.39 -11.56 6.54
C ASP A 57 -7.14 -11.03 7.76
N ASP A 58 -8.42 -10.75 7.57
CA ASP A 58 -9.32 -10.36 8.64
C ASP A 58 -9.74 -11.61 9.42
N PHE A 59 -9.60 -11.55 10.74
CA PHE A 59 -9.99 -12.65 11.65
C PHE A 59 -11.01 -12.11 12.66
N PRO A 60 -12.28 -11.91 12.23
CA PRO A 60 -13.30 -11.35 13.14
C PRO A 60 -13.49 -12.17 14.40
N GLU A 61 -13.26 -13.47 14.33
CA GLU A 61 -13.40 -14.37 15.47
C GLU A 61 -12.36 -14.13 16.57
N HIS A 62 -11.25 -13.45 16.24
CA HIS A 62 -10.19 -13.15 17.22
C HIS A 62 -10.21 -11.70 17.69
N GLY A 63 -11.06 -10.86 17.11
CA GLY A 63 -11.07 -9.43 17.40
C GLY A 63 -9.91 -8.71 16.73
N GLY A 64 -9.58 -7.51 17.20
CA GLY A 64 -8.51 -6.69 16.64
C GLY A 64 -8.99 -5.83 15.49
N SER A 65 -8.09 -5.53 14.56
CA SER A 65 -8.39 -4.69 13.41
C SER A 65 -9.26 -5.43 12.41
N ALA A 66 -10.15 -4.71 11.74
CA ALA A 66 -11.01 -5.24 10.70
C ALA A 66 -10.56 -4.74 9.33
N ALA A 67 -10.83 -5.53 8.28
CA ALA A 67 -10.62 -5.07 6.91
C ALA A 67 -11.59 -3.92 6.60
N PRO A 68 -11.20 -2.99 5.68
CA PRO A 68 -12.09 -1.89 5.31
C PRO A 68 -13.43 -2.41 4.76
N ALA A 69 -14.52 -1.79 5.20
CA ALA A 69 -15.83 -2.08 4.63
C ALA A 69 -15.90 -1.56 3.19
N PRO A 70 -16.60 -2.26 2.29
CA PRO A 70 -16.75 -1.79 0.91
C PRO A 70 -17.30 -0.36 0.86
N GLY A 71 -16.64 0.51 0.09
CA GLY A 71 -17.05 1.89 -0.09
C GLY A 71 -16.75 2.82 1.08
N SER A 72 -16.13 2.33 2.15
CA SER A 72 -15.75 3.18 3.29
C SER A 72 -14.52 4.01 2.95
N THR A 73 -14.39 5.15 3.66
CA THR A 73 -13.18 5.96 3.56
C THR A 73 -12.21 5.52 4.66
N PRO A 74 -11.03 5.00 4.30
CA PRO A 74 -10.08 4.56 5.32
C PRO A 74 -9.51 5.76 6.09
N PRO A 75 -9.35 5.64 7.42
CA PRO A 75 -8.84 6.73 8.24
C PRO A 75 -7.32 6.90 8.15
N VAL A 76 -6.62 5.93 7.62
CA VAL A 76 -5.16 5.93 7.51
C VAL A 76 -4.76 5.66 6.07
N ALA A 77 -3.74 6.35 5.60
CA ALA A 77 -3.14 6.06 4.30
C ALA A 77 -1.70 5.60 4.50
N VAL A 78 -1.24 4.74 3.60
CA VAL A 78 0.18 4.37 3.55
C VAL A 78 0.86 5.31 2.56
N ALA A 79 1.84 6.07 3.03
CA ALA A 79 2.56 7.01 2.19
C ALA A 79 3.87 6.38 1.72
N LEU A 80 4.10 6.40 0.41
CA LEU A 80 5.37 6.00 -0.18
C LEU A 80 6.18 7.25 -0.49
N ALA A 81 7.35 7.37 0.12
CA ALA A 81 8.29 8.44 -0.19
C ALA A 81 9.21 7.93 -1.30
N LEU A 82 9.06 8.48 -2.49
CA LEU A 82 9.78 8.04 -3.68
C LEU A 82 10.94 9.00 -3.98
N ASP A 83 11.95 8.50 -4.68
CA ASP A 83 13.19 9.24 -4.88
C ASP A 83 13.04 10.40 -5.88
N ALA A 84 12.26 10.21 -6.93
CA ALA A 84 12.14 11.19 -8.00
C ALA A 84 10.69 11.44 -8.36
N PRO A 85 10.34 12.67 -8.83
CA PRO A 85 8.96 12.96 -9.26
C PRO A 85 8.44 12.01 -10.33
N ALA A 86 9.29 11.60 -11.28
CA ALA A 86 8.88 10.64 -12.32
C ALA A 86 8.46 9.29 -11.74
N ASP A 87 8.96 8.92 -10.57
CA ASP A 87 8.58 7.68 -9.90
C ASP A 87 7.14 7.73 -9.42
N VAL A 88 6.63 8.91 -9.04
CA VAL A 88 5.22 9.07 -8.67
C VAL A 88 4.33 8.75 -9.87
N ASP A 89 4.63 9.32 -11.03
CA ASP A 89 3.86 9.09 -12.25
C ASP A 89 3.91 7.62 -12.67
N GLY A 90 5.11 7.03 -12.67
CA GLY A 90 5.31 5.64 -13.06
C GLY A 90 4.62 4.66 -12.11
N THR A 91 4.74 4.88 -10.82
CA THR A 91 4.11 4.02 -9.81
C THR A 91 2.59 4.13 -9.87
N TYR A 92 2.07 5.35 -10.01
CA TYR A 92 0.62 5.58 -10.16
C TYR A 92 0.08 4.81 -11.37
N LYS A 93 0.72 4.99 -12.53
CA LYS A 93 0.30 4.32 -13.77
C LYS A 93 0.31 2.80 -13.61
N GLN A 94 1.36 2.27 -13.00
CA GLN A 94 1.51 0.83 -12.76
C GLN A 94 0.43 0.30 -11.82
N ALA A 95 0.13 1.03 -10.75
CA ALA A 95 -0.89 0.65 -9.78
C ALA A 95 -2.29 0.67 -10.40
N ILE A 96 -2.63 1.69 -11.19
CA ILE A 96 -3.91 1.76 -11.90
C ILE A 96 -4.04 0.57 -12.85
N ALA A 97 -2.98 0.25 -13.60
CA ALA A 97 -2.99 -0.89 -14.52
C ALA A 97 -3.19 -2.22 -13.77
N ALA A 98 -2.73 -2.31 -12.52
CA ALA A 98 -2.89 -3.50 -11.68
C ALA A 98 -4.28 -3.59 -11.03
N GLY A 99 -5.09 -2.53 -11.06
CA GLY A 99 -6.45 -2.56 -10.56
C GLY A 99 -6.79 -1.54 -9.48
N ALA A 100 -5.87 -0.65 -9.12
CA ALA A 100 -6.15 0.40 -8.15
C ALA A 100 -7.08 1.46 -8.75
N LYS A 101 -7.80 2.15 -7.87
CA LYS A 101 -8.66 3.26 -8.25
C LYS A 101 -7.95 4.58 -7.93
N GLY A 102 -7.77 5.44 -8.93
CA GLY A 102 -7.16 6.75 -8.72
C GLY A 102 -8.10 7.68 -7.98
N GLU A 103 -7.57 8.39 -6.98
CA GLU A 103 -8.29 9.44 -6.28
C GLU A 103 -7.75 10.81 -6.65
N LEU A 104 -6.44 10.92 -6.83
CA LEU A 104 -5.78 12.15 -7.26
C LEU A 104 -4.64 11.76 -8.20
N ALA A 105 -4.77 12.12 -9.47
CA ALA A 105 -3.71 11.87 -10.45
C ALA A 105 -2.46 12.68 -10.07
N PRO A 106 -1.26 12.22 -10.50
CA PRO A 106 -0.04 12.93 -10.16
C PRO A 106 -0.07 14.40 -10.55
N GLU A 107 0.28 15.25 -9.57
CA GLU A 107 0.33 16.68 -9.77
C GLU A 107 1.42 17.30 -8.90
N ASP A 108 1.89 18.48 -9.30
CA ASP A 108 2.82 19.25 -8.47
C ASP A 108 2.02 20.05 -7.46
N THR A 109 2.46 20.02 -6.21
CA THR A 109 1.76 20.66 -5.11
C THR A 109 2.40 21.99 -4.71
N PHE A 110 1.66 22.80 -3.92
CA PHE A 110 2.19 24.06 -3.43
C PHE A 110 3.32 23.86 -2.39
N TRP A 111 3.41 22.65 -1.79
CA TRP A 111 4.49 22.35 -0.84
C TRP A 111 5.69 21.70 -1.50
N ASN A 112 5.83 21.89 -2.79
CA ASN A 112 7.01 21.51 -3.58
C ASN A 112 7.20 19.99 -3.67
N ALA A 113 6.10 19.26 -3.93
CA ALA A 113 6.14 17.82 -4.11
C ALA A 113 5.37 17.41 -5.37
N ARG A 114 5.76 16.27 -5.94
CA ARG A 114 4.93 15.55 -6.90
C ARG A 114 4.11 14.54 -6.10
N PHE A 115 2.79 14.54 -6.24
CA PHE A 115 1.92 13.84 -5.31
C PHE A 115 0.76 13.18 -6.05
N ALA A 116 0.36 12.00 -5.58
CA ALA A 116 -0.80 11.28 -6.10
C ALA A 116 -1.44 10.47 -4.97
N MET A 117 -2.72 10.15 -5.13
CA MET A 117 -3.44 9.27 -4.21
C MET A 117 -4.23 8.22 -4.97
N LEU A 118 -4.31 7.03 -4.40
CA LEU A 118 -5.12 5.95 -4.94
C LEU A 118 -5.65 5.07 -3.82
N ILE A 119 -6.70 4.30 -4.15
CA ILE A 119 -7.25 3.26 -3.28
C ILE A 119 -6.94 1.92 -3.92
N ASP A 120 -6.39 0.99 -3.16
CA ASP A 120 -6.16 -0.36 -3.67
C ASP A 120 -7.48 -1.14 -3.73
N PRO A 121 -7.50 -2.31 -4.41
CA PRO A 121 -8.74 -3.10 -4.52
C PRO A 121 -9.28 -3.62 -3.20
N PHE A 122 -8.51 -3.50 -2.12
CA PHE A 122 -8.84 -4.02 -0.79
C PHE A 122 -9.29 -2.92 0.16
N GLY A 123 -9.37 -1.68 -0.34
CA GLY A 123 -9.92 -0.55 0.41
C GLY A 123 -8.91 0.28 1.18
N HIS A 124 -7.62 0.04 1.01
CA HIS A 124 -6.58 0.83 1.66
C HIS A 124 -6.11 1.95 0.75
N ARG A 125 -5.90 3.13 1.35
CA ARG A 125 -5.43 4.31 0.62
C ARG A 125 -3.91 4.38 0.61
N TRP A 126 -3.36 4.76 -0.53
CA TRP A 126 -1.94 4.96 -0.72
C TRP A 126 -1.68 6.36 -1.22
N MET A 127 -0.67 7.01 -0.66
CA MET A 127 -0.20 8.30 -1.12
C MET A 127 1.19 8.11 -1.72
N LEU A 128 1.41 8.68 -2.91
CA LEU A 128 2.70 8.63 -3.58
C LEU A 128 3.27 10.03 -3.55
N ASN A 129 4.51 10.18 -3.09
CA ASN A 129 5.10 11.48 -2.87
C ASN A 129 6.58 11.48 -3.22
N ALA A 130 7.02 12.50 -3.91
CA ALA A 130 8.43 12.77 -4.16
C ALA A 130 8.67 14.26 -4.13
N GLN A 131 9.77 14.67 -3.55
CA GLN A 131 10.12 16.07 -3.48
C GLN A 131 10.51 16.58 -4.87
N LEU A 132 9.99 17.74 -5.25
CA LEU A 132 10.41 18.42 -6.49
C LEU A 132 11.79 19.02 -6.31
N PRO A 133 12.56 19.20 -7.41
CA PRO A 133 13.82 19.91 -7.33
C PRO A 133 13.61 21.31 -6.79
N GLU A 134 14.60 21.81 -6.03
CA GLU A 134 14.55 23.17 -5.52
C GLU A 134 14.53 24.17 -6.67
N LYS A 135 13.68 25.17 -6.53
CA LYS A 135 13.64 26.28 -7.48
C LYS A 135 14.77 27.23 -7.16
N LYS A 136 15.53 27.58 -8.16
CA LYS A 136 16.58 28.58 -8.03
C LYS A 136 16.05 29.96 -8.35
#